data_43e18d0e354895c0f0309d862783fb5d
#
_entry.id   43e18d0e354895c0f0309d862783fb5d
#
_cell.length_a   1.000
_cell.length_b   1.000
_cell.length_c   1.000
_cell.angle_alpha   90.00
_cell.angle_beta   90.00
_cell.angle_gamma   90.00
#
_symmetry.space_group_name_H-M   'P 1'
#
loop_
_entity.id
_entity.type
_entity.pdbx_description
1 polymer ?
#
loop_
_entity_poly.entity_id
_entity_poly.type
_entity_poly.pdbx_seq_one_letter_code
_entity_poly.pdbx_strand_id
1 'polypeptide(L)'
;MQRKRNLNRNAVSAVIGVIIMVAITIAMAAVAYAYFTGMIGESKTETPVISFVPSASEKTIQVASADADINWNDINITFTNATSYDYLEKTGLVSAGDTIYLESDQTLTGTVTVSFLHVPTNTLIGDPYIFENIS
;
A
#
# COMPACT_ATOMS: atom_id res chain seq x y z
N MET A 1 57.68 8.56 -45.32
CA MET A 1 56.24 8.72 -45.48
C MET A 1 55.37 7.62 -44.77
N GLN A 2 55.93 6.53 -44.36
CA GLN A 2 55.17 5.50 -43.66
C GLN A 2 54.84 5.80 -42.18
N ARG A 3 55.54 6.67 -41.50
CA ARG A 3 55.29 7.05 -40.10
C ARG A 3 54.00 7.85 -39.89
N LYS A 4 53.51 8.62 -40.85
CA LYS A 4 52.29 9.40 -40.76
C LYS A 4 51.04 8.56 -40.79
N ARG A 5 51.03 7.41 -41.43
CA ARG A 5 49.89 6.49 -41.48
C ARG A 5 49.67 5.76 -40.17
N ASN A 6 50.74 5.42 -39.47
CA ASN A 6 50.63 4.73 -38.18
C ASN A 6 50.12 5.64 -37.06
N LEU A 7 50.50 6.93 -37.09
CA LEU A 7 49.99 7.92 -36.11
C LEU A 7 48.50 8.18 -36.29
N ASN A 8 47.99 8.20 -37.53
CA ASN A 8 46.57 8.39 -37.78
C ASN A 8 45.71 7.20 -37.33
N ARG A 9 46.20 5.97 -37.42
CA ARG A 9 45.54 4.78 -36.93
C ARG A 9 45.45 4.78 -35.40
N ASN A 10 46.53 5.14 -34.71
CA ASN A 10 46.54 5.21 -33.26
C ASN A 10 45.62 6.34 -32.75
N ALA A 11 45.58 7.49 -33.43
CA ALA A 11 44.70 8.60 -33.10
C ALA A 11 43.22 8.24 -33.29
N VAL A 12 42.87 7.54 -34.37
CA VAL A 12 41.50 7.07 -34.62
C VAL A 12 41.09 6.00 -33.60
N SER A 13 41.97 5.07 -33.24
CA SER A 13 41.70 4.07 -32.20
C SER A 13 41.49 4.69 -30.82
N ALA A 14 42.28 5.72 -30.47
CA ALA A 14 42.13 6.45 -29.22
C ALA A 14 40.80 7.21 -29.16
N VAL A 15 40.40 7.87 -30.26
CA VAL A 15 39.10 8.56 -30.34
C VAL A 15 37.91 7.58 -30.23
N ILE A 16 37.97 6.46 -30.93
CA ILE A 16 36.95 5.41 -30.83
C ILE A 16 36.89 4.86 -29.42
N GLY A 17 38.00 4.63 -28.75
CA GLY A 17 38.06 4.18 -27.37
C GLY A 17 37.38 5.13 -26.41
N VAL A 18 37.61 6.44 -26.55
CA VAL A 18 36.93 7.47 -25.72
C VAL A 18 35.43 7.50 -25.99
N ILE A 19 35.00 7.43 -27.23
CA ILE A 19 33.59 7.42 -27.59
C ILE A 19 32.88 6.19 -26.98
N ILE A 20 33.49 5.03 -27.04
CA ILE A 20 32.95 3.81 -26.45
C ILE A 20 32.86 3.95 -24.91
N MET A 21 33.89 4.47 -24.26
CA MET A 21 33.85 4.71 -22.81
C MET A 21 32.71 5.65 -22.40
N VAL A 22 32.55 6.75 -23.12
CA VAL A 22 31.45 7.70 -22.86
C VAL A 22 30.09 7.04 -23.09
N ALA A 23 29.94 6.28 -24.17
CA ALA A 23 28.71 5.56 -24.46
C ALA A 23 28.32 4.55 -23.36
N ILE A 24 29.29 3.78 -22.89
CA ILE A 24 29.08 2.81 -21.78
C ILE A 24 28.73 3.54 -20.49
N THR A 25 29.43 4.64 -20.20
CA THR A 25 29.14 5.42 -18.98
C THR A 25 27.73 6.00 -18.98
N ILE A 26 27.29 6.55 -20.11
CA ILE A 26 25.92 7.09 -20.26
C ILE A 26 24.88 5.96 -20.14
N ALA A 27 25.14 4.82 -20.77
CA ALA A 27 24.24 3.67 -20.69
C ALA A 27 24.11 3.17 -19.25
N MET A 28 25.20 3.04 -18.52
CA MET A 28 25.19 2.63 -17.12
C MET A 28 24.48 3.65 -16.22
N ALA A 29 24.71 4.94 -16.45
CA ALA A 29 24.05 6.01 -15.73
C ALA A 29 22.52 6.00 -15.95
N ALA A 30 22.08 5.77 -17.19
CA ALA A 30 20.65 5.67 -17.52
C ALA A 30 19.99 4.47 -16.84
N VAL A 31 20.64 3.32 -16.83
CA VAL A 31 20.14 2.12 -16.14
C VAL A 31 20.08 2.34 -14.64
N ALA A 32 21.13 2.91 -14.04
CA ALA A 32 21.15 3.24 -12.62
C ALA A 32 20.03 4.23 -12.25
N TYR A 33 19.85 5.27 -13.05
CA TYR A 33 18.77 6.25 -12.85
C TYR A 33 17.39 5.59 -12.90
N ALA A 34 17.12 4.76 -13.90
CA ALA A 34 15.86 4.03 -14.02
C ALA A 34 15.62 3.09 -12.82
N TYR A 35 16.68 2.44 -12.35
CA TYR A 35 16.62 1.57 -11.18
C TYR A 35 16.30 2.34 -9.89
N PHE A 36 17.00 3.46 -9.66
CA PHE A 36 16.76 4.29 -8.48
C PHE A 36 15.39 4.97 -8.49
N THR A 37 14.90 5.43 -9.63
CA THR A 37 13.55 6.01 -9.73
C THR A 37 12.48 4.95 -9.53
N GLY A 38 12.69 3.72 -9.99
CA GLY A 38 11.80 2.60 -9.70
C GLY A 38 11.77 2.24 -8.22
N MET A 39 12.91 2.31 -7.52
CA MET A 39 12.96 2.07 -6.07
C MET A 39 12.34 3.18 -5.22
N ILE A 40 12.41 4.42 -5.68
CA ILE A 40 11.84 5.58 -4.96
C ILE A 40 10.37 5.78 -5.33
N GLY A 41 9.98 5.39 -6.54
CA GLY A 41 8.62 5.53 -7.05
C GLY A 41 7.63 4.50 -6.54
N GLU A 42 8.08 3.39 -5.98
CA GLU A 42 7.22 2.52 -5.19
C GLU A 42 7.07 3.13 -3.79
N SER A 43 6.09 4.01 -3.66
CA SER A 43 5.48 4.24 -2.34
C SER A 43 5.06 2.86 -1.84
N LYS A 44 5.80 2.31 -0.91
CA LYS A 44 5.30 1.16 -0.16
C LYS A 44 3.95 1.60 0.39
N THR A 45 2.90 1.04 -0.12
CA THR A 45 1.59 1.20 0.48
C THR A 45 1.68 0.50 1.83
N GLU A 46 1.94 1.27 2.87
CA GLU A 46 2.00 0.75 4.23
C GLU A 46 0.56 0.52 4.71
N THR A 47 0.38 -0.53 5.50
CA THR A 47 -0.90 -0.73 6.16
C THR A 47 -1.10 0.39 7.17
N PRO A 48 -2.17 1.17 7.06
CA PRO A 48 -2.40 2.29 7.96
C PRO A 48 -2.63 1.83 9.38
N VAL A 49 -2.26 2.66 10.33
CA VAL A 49 -2.55 2.44 11.73
C VAL A 49 -3.88 3.11 12.07
N ILE A 50 -4.87 2.30 12.40
CA ILE A 50 -6.18 2.75 12.86
C ILE A 50 -6.46 2.08 14.20
N SER A 51 -6.80 2.86 15.20
CA SER A 51 -7.20 2.36 16.51
C SER A 51 -8.71 2.34 16.62
N PHE A 52 -9.26 1.18 16.90
CA PHE A 52 -10.69 0.98 17.12
C PHE A 52 -10.98 0.72 18.60
N VAL A 53 -12.07 1.27 19.08
CA VAL A 53 -12.59 1.01 20.43
C VAL A 53 -13.95 0.33 20.32
N PRO A 54 -14.03 -0.97 20.66
CA PRO A 54 -15.29 -1.67 20.67
C PRO A 54 -16.09 -1.34 21.94
N SER A 55 -17.39 -1.16 21.79
CA SER A 55 -18.35 -1.06 22.91
C SER A 55 -19.33 -2.22 22.85
N ALA A 56 -19.15 -3.18 23.74
CA ALA A 56 -20.02 -4.36 23.79
C ALA A 56 -21.45 -4.01 24.26
N SER A 57 -21.59 -2.98 25.09
CA SER A 57 -22.88 -2.53 25.62
C SER A 57 -23.70 -1.78 24.58
N GLU A 58 -23.06 -1.01 23.74
CA GLU A 58 -23.71 -0.21 22.67
C GLU A 58 -23.73 -0.96 21.32
N LYS A 59 -23.06 -2.11 21.22
CA LYS A 59 -22.90 -2.86 19.97
C LYS A 59 -22.33 -2.01 18.86
N THR A 60 -21.27 -1.26 19.18
CA THR A 60 -20.60 -0.34 18.26
C THR A 60 -19.09 -0.51 18.27
N ILE A 61 -18.47 -0.12 17.17
CA ILE A 61 -17.01 0.06 17.08
C ILE A 61 -16.76 1.50 16.65
N GLN A 62 -15.99 2.22 17.46
CA GLN A 62 -15.64 3.61 17.18
C GLN A 62 -14.16 3.72 16.80
N VAL A 63 -13.86 4.59 15.84
CA VAL A 63 -12.49 4.97 15.51
C VAL A 63 -11.98 5.94 16.59
N ALA A 64 -10.97 5.51 17.34
CA ALA A 64 -10.31 6.36 18.33
C ALA A 64 -9.26 7.26 17.68
N SER A 65 -8.48 6.71 16.76
CA SER A 65 -7.50 7.45 15.99
C SER A 65 -7.23 6.75 14.66
N ALA A 66 -6.84 7.52 13.67
CA ALA A 66 -6.42 7.01 12.36
C ALA A 66 -5.27 7.85 11.82
N ASP A 67 -4.41 7.24 11.03
CA ASP A 67 -3.40 7.97 10.27
C ASP A 67 -4.06 8.93 9.28
N ALA A 68 -3.32 9.96 8.87
CA ALA A 68 -3.82 10.95 7.92
C ALA A 68 -4.10 10.33 6.55
N ASP A 69 -5.07 10.90 5.84
CA ASP A 69 -5.39 10.59 4.45
C ASP A 69 -5.82 9.14 4.15
N ILE A 70 -6.30 8.42 5.15
CA ILE A 70 -6.89 7.10 4.95
C ILE A 70 -8.34 7.24 4.50
N ASN A 71 -8.71 6.47 3.48
CA ASN A 71 -10.07 6.45 2.94
C ASN A 71 -10.76 5.13 3.31
N TRP A 72 -12.04 5.22 3.68
CA TRP A 72 -12.87 4.05 3.93
C TRP A 72 -13.00 3.14 2.71
N ASN A 73 -12.88 3.68 1.49
CA ASN A 73 -12.89 2.88 0.26
C ASN A 73 -11.76 1.84 0.18
N ASP A 74 -10.66 2.07 0.89
CA ASP A 74 -9.52 1.17 0.96
C ASP A 74 -9.62 0.16 2.10
N ILE A 75 -10.71 0.21 2.88
CA ILE A 75 -10.95 -0.67 4.02
C ILE A 75 -12.20 -1.50 3.78
N ASN A 76 -12.02 -2.81 3.76
CA ASN A 76 -13.14 -3.75 3.69
C ASN A 76 -13.53 -4.16 5.11
N ILE A 77 -14.77 -3.88 5.50
CA ILE A 77 -15.33 -4.24 6.80
C ILE A 77 -16.15 -5.50 6.60
N THR A 78 -15.74 -6.59 7.23
CA THR A 78 -16.40 -7.88 7.12
C THR A 78 -17.00 -8.26 8.46
N PHE A 79 -18.27 -8.63 8.44
CA PHE A 79 -18.99 -9.22 9.56
C PHE A 79 -19.18 -10.71 9.29
N THR A 80 -18.86 -11.56 10.25
CA THR A 80 -18.97 -13.01 10.09
C THR A 80 -19.62 -13.62 11.32
N ASN A 81 -20.58 -14.50 11.10
CA ASN A 81 -21.11 -15.37 12.15
C ASN A 81 -20.90 -16.85 11.78
N ALA A 82 -21.44 -17.77 12.57
CA ALA A 82 -21.26 -19.21 12.36
C ALA A 82 -21.81 -19.73 11.01
N THR A 83 -22.69 -19.00 10.36
CA THR A 83 -23.46 -19.49 9.20
C THR A 83 -23.29 -18.62 7.94
N SER A 84 -22.96 -17.35 8.10
CA SER A 84 -22.89 -16.39 6.97
C SER A 84 -21.94 -15.24 7.24
N TYR A 85 -21.79 -14.39 6.25
CA TYR A 85 -20.98 -13.16 6.33
C TYR A 85 -21.72 -12.00 5.66
N ASP A 86 -21.38 -10.80 6.05
CA ASP A 86 -21.89 -9.56 5.49
C ASP A 86 -20.76 -8.55 5.35
N TYR A 87 -20.92 -7.56 4.49
CA TYR A 87 -19.93 -6.53 4.24
C TYR A 87 -20.55 -5.15 4.41
N LEU A 88 -19.78 -4.24 4.98
CA LEU A 88 -20.13 -2.84 5.03
C LEU A 88 -19.17 -2.04 4.16
N GLU A 89 -19.74 -1.30 3.22
CA GLU A 89 -19.00 -0.32 2.44
C GLU A 89 -19.20 1.07 3.02
N LYS A 90 -18.11 1.69 3.47
CA LYS A 90 -18.08 3.09 3.86
C LYS A 90 -17.27 3.90 2.86
N THR A 91 -17.58 5.17 2.75
CA THR A 91 -16.91 6.10 1.85
C THR A 91 -16.42 7.33 2.60
N GLY A 92 -15.45 8.01 2.03
CA GLY A 92 -14.85 9.21 2.60
C GLY A 92 -13.64 8.93 3.49
N LEU A 93 -13.10 9.96 4.07
CA LEU A 93 -11.93 9.87 4.94
C LEU A 93 -12.27 9.23 6.28
N VAL A 94 -11.37 8.39 6.78
CA VAL A 94 -11.45 7.83 8.13
C VAL A 94 -11.10 8.91 9.14
N SER A 95 -12.00 9.15 10.09
CA SER A 95 -11.82 10.18 11.12
C SER A 95 -12.05 9.60 12.50
N ALA A 96 -11.34 10.14 13.49
CA ALA A 96 -11.62 9.83 14.88
C ALA A 96 -13.07 10.22 15.21
N GLY A 97 -13.79 9.32 15.87
CA GLY A 97 -15.20 9.47 16.14
C GLY A 97 -16.14 8.77 15.17
N ASP A 98 -15.65 8.30 14.02
CA ASP A 98 -16.45 7.48 13.12
C ASP A 98 -16.90 6.23 13.84
N THR A 99 -18.17 5.86 13.69
CA THR A 99 -18.78 4.75 14.40
C THR A 99 -19.41 3.78 13.43
N ILE A 100 -19.29 2.49 13.74
CA ILE A 100 -19.93 1.38 13.05
C ILE A 100 -20.91 0.75 14.01
N TYR A 101 -22.17 0.64 13.60
CA TYR A 101 -23.26 0.10 14.40
C TYR A 101 -23.55 -1.34 13.98
N LEU A 102 -23.34 -2.30 14.88
CA LEU A 102 -23.55 -3.72 14.56
C LEU A 102 -25.02 -4.11 14.40
N GLU A 103 -25.93 -3.33 14.93
CA GLU A 103 -27.37 -3.62 14.81
C GLU A 103 -28.03 -3.00 13.57
N SER A 104 -27.42 -1.98 12.99
CA SER A 104 -27.99 -1.28 11.83
C SER A 104 -27.17 -1.38 10.54
N ASP A 105 -25.88 -1.57 10.66
CA ASP A 105 -24.97 -1.53 9.52
C ASP A 105 -24.71 -2.92 8.88
N GLN A 106 -25.27 -3.97 9.48
CA GLN A 106 -25.16 -5.33 8.98
C GLN A 106 -26.43 -6.14 9.31
N THR A 107 -26.56 -7.32 8.76
CA THR A 107 -27.78 -8.14 8.85
C THR A 107 -27.64 -9.43 9.68
N LEU A 108 -26.45 -9.72 10.15
CA LEU A 108 -26.17 -10.94 10.90
C LEU A 108 -26.61 -10.83 12.36
N THR A 109 -27.00 -11.96 12.94
CA THR A 109 -27.43 -12.07 14.34
C THR A 109 -26.58 -13.08 15.10
N GLY A 110 -26.67 -13.03 16.42
CA GLY A 110 -25.93 -13.91 17.32
C GLY A 110 -24.51 -13.41 17.62
N THR A 111 -23.54 -14.30 17.60
CA THR A 111 -22.13 -13.92 17.78
C THR A 111 -21.54 -13.50 16.44
N VAL A 112 -21.19 -12.24 16.34
CA VAL A 112 -20.64 -11.64 15.11
C VAL A 112 -19.19 -11.23 15.34
N THR A 113 -18.32 -11.66 14.44
CA THR A 113 -16.92 -11.25 14.40
C THR A 113 -16.74 -10.17 13.34
N VAL A 114 -16.12 -9.06 13.72
CA VAL A 114 -15.84 -7.92 12.84
C VAL A 114 -14.36 -7.87 12.53
N SER A 115 -14.02 -7.81 11.27
CA SER A 115 -12.64 -7.66 10.81
C SER A 115 -12.49 -6.52 9.81
N PHE A 116 -11.37 -5.85 9.87
CA PHE A 116 -11.02 -4.75 8.99
C PHE A 116 -9.83 -5.16 8.13
N LEU A 117 -10.00 -5.10 6.82
CA LEU A 117 -8.94 -5.44 5.85
C LEU A 117 -8.56 -4.19 5.07
N HIS A 118 -7.26 -3.86 5.08
CA HIS A 118 -6.72 -2.85 4.18
C HIS A 118 -6.50 -3.48 2.81
N VAL A 119 -7.33 -3.11 1.84
CA VAL A 119 -7.37 -3.73 0.51
C VAL A 119 -6.06 -3.55 -0.26
N PRO A 120 -5.43 -2.36 -0.32
CA PRO A 120 -4.21 -2.17 -1.08
C PRO A 120 -3.02 -3.05 -0.64
N THR A 121 -2.92 -3.32 0.66
CA THR A 121 -1.85 -4.19 1.22
C THR A 121 -2.32 -5.62 1.49
N ASN A 122 -3.62 -5.88 1.35
CA ASN A 122 -4.26 -7.15 1.71
C ASN A 122 -3.90 -7.62 3.13
N THR A 123 -3.91 -6.70 4.07
CA THR A 123 -3.50 -6.93 5.46
C THR A 123 -4.62 -6.52 6.42
N LEU A 124 -4.87 -7.32 7.45
CA LEU A 124 -5.82 -6.98 8.50
C LEU A 124 -5.32 -5.80 9.34
N ILE A 125 -6.23 -4.88 9.65
CA ILE A 125 -5.99 -3.77 10.56
C ILE A 125 -6.42 -4.19 11.95
N GLY A 126 -5.45 -4.50 12.81
CA GLY A 126 -5.71 -4.97 14.17
C GLY A 126 -6.26 -6.40 14.23
N ASP A 127 -6.68 -6.80 15.41
CA ASP A 127 -7.31 -8.08 15.64
C ASP A 127 -8.82 -8.04 15.38
N PRO A 128 -9.45 -9.15 14.99
CA PRO A 128 -10.91 -9.22 14.86
C PRO A 128 -11.61 -8.97 16.19
N TYR A 129 -12.73 -8.27 16.15
CA TYR A 129 -13.58 -7.98 17.31
C TYR A 129 -14.77 -8.92 17.33
N ILE A 130 -15.06 -9.49 18.50
CA ILE A 130 -16.17 -10.45 18.69
C ILE A 130 -17.24 -9.78 19.54
N PHE A 131 -18.46 -9.78 19.02
CA PHE A 131 -19.65 -9.30 19.70
C PHE A 131 -20.68 -10.42 19.86
N GLU A 132 -21.20 -10.57 21.04
CA GLU A 132 -22.23 -11.56 21.35
C GLU A 132 -23.61 -10.92 21.40
N ASN A 133 -24.63 -11.72 21.17
CA ASN A 133 -26.05 -11.31 21.29
C ASN A 133 -26.44 -10.12 20.40
N ILE A 134 -25.99 -10.13 19.16
CA ILE A 134 -26.46 -9.22 18.13
C ILE A 134 -27.88 -9.66 17.68
N SER A 135 -28.77 -8.74 17.65
CA SER A 135 -30.18 -9.00 17.31
C SER A 135 -30.62 -8.37 16.00
#